data_cda80115079a685e219c4bc8c4fe486c
#
_entry.id   cda80115079a685e219c4bc8c4fe486c
#
_cell.length_a   1.000
_cell.length_b   1.000
_cell.length_c   1.000
_cell.angle_alpha   90.00
_cell.angle_beta   90.00
_cell.angle_gamma   90.00
#
_symmetry.space_group_name_H-M   'P 1'
#
loop_
_entity.id
_entity.type
_entity.pdbx_description
1 polymer ?
#
loop_
_entity_poly.entity_id
_entity_poly.type
_entity_poly.pdbx_seq_one_letter_code
_entity_poly.pdbx_strand_id
1 'polypeptide(L)'
;MVSVTDQILTAAALLEAIVLLPILLEFISERRKRRHAVELSLEIEDVSTLEPRLAGIDDLRDDIRDLIDRARHPEAYKELGLGNEILIAGLPLSGKKTLARRIAKDAKFDRIIIVHNPRNTDALAHARALARRGRKKTMLLLPRLDLIDEREDEEVLTEIDALIEATSELSHTLVIGTTNHLDAGSEIDNLFGITLILPGAPIVPVPPVPLLAEVHRMLGGVAEFYVDRMLKAGYGLADISRDGFIARILMSVSNPAQIEDIVVLCQTAAIYRERKKQAKNRVINVEMLEIAIRRVVVTDEARKH
;
A
#
# COMPACT_ATOMS: atom_id res chain seq x y z
N MET A 1 -18.28 -28.71 65.52
CA MET A 1 -17.86 -29.88 64.73
C MET A 1 -18.05 -29.56 63.31
N VAL A 2 -16.96 -29.41 62.59
CA VAL A 2 -16.99 -29.16 61.08
C VAL A 2 -17.41 -30.52 60.47
N SER A 3 -18.45 -30.51 59.63
CA SER A 3 -18.95 -31.73 58.98
C SER A 3 -17.86 -32.36 58.08
N VAL A 4 -17.79 -33.66 58.00
CA VAL A 4 -16.86 -34.39 57.10
C VAL A 4 -17.07 -33.97 55.64
N THR A 5 -18.28 -33.60 55.26
CA THR A 5 -18.64 -33.05 53.96
C THR A 5 -17.98 -31.69 53.69
N ASP A 6 -17.87 -30.80 54.67
CA ASP A 6 -17.22 -29.49 54.54
C ASP A 6 -15.70 -29.64 54.38
N GLN A 7 -15.12 -30.67 55.03
CA GLN A 7 -13.68 -30.97 54.86
C GLN A 7 -13.37 -31.55 53.49
N ILE A 8 -14.22 -32.38 52.91
CA ILE A 8 -14.05 -32.93 51.55
C ILE A 8 -14.23 -31.83 50.51
N LEU A 9 -15.23 -30.95 50.66
CA LEU A 9 -15.45 -29.82 49.77
C LEU A 9 -14.27 -28.85 49.79
N THR A 10 -13.72 -28.55 50.98
CA THR A 10 -12.55 -27.65 51.11
C THR A 10 -11.28 -28.27 50.52
N ALA A 11 -11.10 -29.59 50.68
CA ALA A 11 -9.96 -30.29 50.08
C ALA A 11 -10.05 -30.34 48.53
N ALA A 12 -11.25 -30.57 47.99
CA ALA A 12 -11.50 -30.56 46.56
C ALA A 12 -11.24 -29.15 45.95
N ALA A 13 -11.73 -28.07 46.56
CA ALA A 13 -11.51 -26.72 46.16
C ALA A 13 -10.01 -26.29 46.22
N LEU A 14 -9.29 -26.78 47.24
CA LEU A 14 -7.84 -26.58 47.33
C LEU A 14 -7.08 -27.31 46.22
N LEU A 15 -7.50 -28.52 45.88
CA LEU A 15 -6.88 -29.31 44.81
C LEU A 15 -7.11 -28.67 43.44
N GLU A 16 -8.33 -28.18 43.16
CA GLU A 16 -8.63 -27.41 41.95
C GLU A 16 -7.80 -26.12 41.86
N ALA A 17 -7.66 -25.37 42.97
CA ALA A 17 -6.87 -24.17 43.01
C ALA A 17 -5.38 -24.46 42.75
N ILE A 18 -4.83 -25.55 43.26
CA ILE A 18 -3.44 -25.97 43.04
C ILE A 18 -3.18 -26.31 41.57
N VAL A 19 -4.17 -26.90 40.86
CA VAL A 19 -4.04 -27.28 39.46
C VAL A 19 -4.28 -26.08 38.54
N LEU A 20 -5.28 -25.24 38.83
CA LEU A 20 -5.66 -24.12 37.98
C LEU A 20 -4.70 -22.91 38.12
N LEU A 21 -4.13 -22.69 39.32
CA LEU A 21 -3.26 -21.53 39.55
C LEU A 21 -2.01 -21.52 38.67
N PRO A 22 -1.26 -22.62 38.48
CA PRO A 22 -0.13 -22.64 37.54
C PRO A 22 -0.53 -22.34 36.10
N ILE A 23 -1.63 -22.92 35.62
CA ILE A 23 -2.17 -22.72 34.28
C ILE A 23 -2.54 -21.23 34.07
N LEU A 24 -3.19 -20.64 35.07
CA LEU A 24 -3.56 -19.22 35.03
C LEU A 24 -2.32 -18.30 35.03
N LEU A 25 -1.31 -18.63 35.86
CA LEU A 25 -0.06 -17.87 35.94
C LEU A 25 0.71 -17.98 34.64
N GLU A 26 0.77 -19.14 34.01
CA GLU A 26 1.39 -19.35 32.71
C GLU A 26 0.67 -18.55 31.62
N PHE A 27 -0.65 -18.60 31.57
CA PHE A 27 -1.49 -17.82 30.66
C PHE A 27 -1.27 -16.31 30.84
N ILE A 28 -1.21 -15.80 32.09
CA ILE A 28 -0.93 -14.39 32.38
C ILE A 28 0.48 -14.02 31.95
N SER A 29 1.46 -14.90 32.18
CA SER A 29 2.87 -14.70 31.80
C SER A 29 3.02 -14.63 30.28
N GLU A 30 2.41 -15.57 29.55
CA GLU A 30 2.42 -15.54 28.08
C GLU A 30 1.72 -14.29 27.53
N ARG A 31 0.59 -13.92 28.08
CA ARG A 31 -0.14 -12.71 27.67
C ARG A 31 0.69 -11.44 27.93
N ARG A 32 1.45 -11.39 29.01
CA ARG A 32 2.39 -10.28 29.27
C ARG A 32 3.57 -10.27 28.29
N LYS A 33 4.15 -11.44 27.98
CA LYS A 33 5.22 -11.56 26.97
C LYS A 33 4.76 -11.11 25.59
N ARG A 34 3.57 -11.55 25.15
CA ARG A 34 2.98 -11.12 23.88
C ARG A 34 2.73 -9.63 23.83
N ARG A 35 2.15 -9.04 24.89
CA ARG A 35 1.96 -7.57 24.96
C ARG A 35 3.28 -6.81 24.86
N HIS A 36 4.29 -7.25 25.57
CA HIS A 36 5.61 -6.62 25.54
C HIS A 36 6.27 -6.77 24.15
N ALA A 37 6.14 -7.92 23.51
CA ALA A 37 6.63 -8.13 22.14
C ALA A 37 5.90 -7.22 21.12
N VAL A 38 4.59 -6.99 21.28
CA VAL A 38 3.81 -6.06 20.45
C VAL A 38 4.27 -4.62 20.69
N GLU A 39 4.45 -4.20 21.95
CA GLU A 39 4.92 -2.85 22.30
C GLU A 39 6.31 -2.56 21.71
N LEU A 40 7.22 -3.55 21.72
CA LEU A 40 8.56 -3.43 21.10
C LEU A 40 8.51 -3.43 19.57
N SER A 41 7.46 -3.97 18.97
CA SER A 41 7.30 -4.05 17.51
C SER A 41 6.58 -2.86 16.91
N LEU A 42 6.00 -1.98 17.74
CA LEU A 42 5.24 -0.80 17.30
C LEU A 42 5.88 0.48 17.81
N GLU A 43 6.00 1.45 16.92
CA GLU A 43 6.39 2.82 17.25
C GLU A 43 5.33 3.79 16.73
N ILE A 44 4.98 4.79 17.53
CA ILE A 44 4.04 5.84 17.12
C ILE A 44 4.79 7.18 17.10
N GLU A 45 4.96 7.74 15.91
CA GLU A 45 5.59 9.03 15.69
C GLU A 45 4.53 10.13 15.51
N ASP A 46 4.70 11.27 16.13
CA ASP A 46 3.93 12.48 15.86
C ASP A 46 4.53 13.20 14.66
N VAL A 47 3.72 13.38 13.61
CA VAL A 47 4.19 13.98 12.35
C VAL A 47 4.58 15.44 12.51
N SER A 48 4.02 16.16 13.48
CA SER A 48 4.34 17.57 13.74
C SER A 48 5.81 17.78 14.12
N THR A 49 6.42 16.79 14.75
CA THR A 49 7.82 16.84 15.22
C THR A 49 8.84 16.44 14.16
N LEU A 50 8.40 15.91 13.02
CA LEU A 50 9.27 15.38 11.99
C LEU A 50 9.86 16.47 11.10
N GLU A 51 11.16 16.38 10.79
CA GLU A 51 11.86 17.21 9.80
C GLU A 51 12.56 16.33 8.75
N PRO A 52 11.80 15.61 7.91
CA PRO A 52 12.39 14.73 6.92
C PRO A 52 13.11 15.53 5.83
N ARG A 53 14.42 15.33 5.71
CA ARG A 53 15.25 15.91 4.64
C ARG A 53 15.49 14.84 3.59
N LEU A 54 15.12 15.14 2.35
CA LEU A 54 15.33 14.27 1.20
C LEU A 54 16.23 14.98 0.18
N ALA A 55 17.19 14.25 -0.36
CA ALA A 55 18.06 14.69 -1.43
C ALA A 55 18.21 13.58 -2.48
N GLY A 56 18.46 13.92 -3.73
CA GLY A 56 18.76 12.94 -4.80
C GLY A 56 17.54 12.19 -5.35
N ILE A 57 16.33 12.73 -5.16
CA ILE A 57 15.08 12.15 -5.69
C ILE A 57 14.35 13.14 -6.63
N ASP A 58 15.10 14.06 -7.26
CA ASP A 58 14.51 15.10 -8.10
C ASP A 58 13.75 14.52 -9.29
N ASP A 59 14.20 13.39 -9.84
CA ASP A 59 13.54 12.68 -10.94
C ASP A 59 12.16 12.09 -10.55
N LEU A 60 11.94 11.86 -9.26
CA LEU A 60 10.67 11.33 -8.73
C LEU A 60 9.76 12.42 -8.15
N ARG A 61 10.12 13.69 -8.33
CA ARG A 61 9.39 14.81 -7.71
C ARG A 61 7.92 14.85 -8.08
N ASP A 62 7.59 14.57 -9.32
CA ASP A 62 6.21 14.59 -9.80
C ASP A 62 5.42 13.38 -9.28
N ASP A 63 6.01 12.20 -9.26
CA ASP A 63 5.39 11.00 -8.69
C ASP A 63 5.10 11.18 -7.19
N ILE A 64 6.06 11.71 -6.45
CA ILE A 64 5.90 12.01 -5.02
C ILE A 64 4.80 13.06 -4.79
N ARG A 65 4.72 14.07 -5.65
CA ARG A 65 3.68 15.10 -5.58
C ARG A 65 2.29 14.50 -5.81
N ASP A 66 2.16 13.63 -6.79
CA ASP A 66 0.92 12.92 -7.09
C ASP A 66 0.48 12.03 -5.91
N LEU A 67 1.43 11.30 -5.32
CA LEU A 67 1.18 10.49 -4.11
C LEU A 67 0.74 11.35 -2.91
N ILE A 68 1.39 12.50 -2.70
CA ILE A 68 1.01 13.43 -1.64
C ILE A 68 -0.40 13.99 -1.88
N ASP A 69 -0.73 14.36 -3.12
CA ASP A 69 -2.05 14.89 -3.44
C ASP A 69 -3.13 13.84 -3.20
N ARG A 70 -2.89 12.60 -3.63
CA ARG A 70 -3.77 11.47 -3.37
C ARG A 70 -3.95 11.20 -1.89
N ALA A 71 -2.85 11.14 -1.13
CA ALA A 71 -2.89 10.93 0.32
C ALA A 71 -3.62 12.06 1.08
N ARG A 72 -3.64 13.27 0.52
CA ARG A 72 -4.41 14.41 1.06
C ARG A 72 -5.90 14.29 0.78
N HIS A 73 -6.25 13.75 -0.37
CA HIS A 73 -7.61 13.82 -0.93
C HIS A 73 -8.08 12.47 -1.49
N PRO A 74 -8.04 11.39 -0.68
CA PRO A 74 -8.33 10.03 -1.13
C PRO A 74 -9.71 9.90 -1.78
N GLU A 75 -10.71 10.65 -1.31
CA GLU A 75 -12.06 10.62 -1.86
C GLU A 75 -12.11 11.03 -3.35
N ALA A 76 -11.22 11.95 -3.78
CA ALA A 76 -11.17 12.37 -5.17
C ALA A 76 -10.66 11.27 -6.12
N TYR A 77 -9.95 10.28 -5.58
CA TYR A 77 -9.34 9.17 -6.31
C TYR A 77 -10.06 7.84 -6.11
N LYS A 78 -11.01 7.77 -5.18
CA LYS A 78 -11.78 6.56 -4.86
C LYS A 78 -12.54 6.00 -6.08
N GLU A 79 -13.06 6.89 -6.94
CA GLU A 79 -13.76 6.50 -8.16
C GLU A 79 -12.87 5.73 -9.16
N LEU A 80 -11.54 5.87 -9.04
CA LEU A 80 -10.57 5.17 -9.88
C LEU A 80 -10.25 3.75 -9.38
N GLY A 81 -10.81 3.36 -8.24
CA GLY A 81 -10.50 2.09 -7.57
C GLY A 81 -9.08 2.04 -7.01
N LEU A 82 -8.41 3.20 -6.92
CA LEU A 82 -7.08 3.29 -6.34
C LEU A 82 -7.19 3.25 -4.82
N GLY A 83 -6.62 2.24 -4.20
CA GLY A 83 -6.53 2.11 -2.76
C GLY A 83 -5.61 3.15 -2.11
N ASN A 84 -5.49 3.12 -0.80
CA ASN A 84 -4.60 3.99 -0.02
C ASN A 84 -3.35 3.23 0.42
N GLU A 85 -2.81 2.38 -0.46
CA GLU A 85 -1.64 1.55 -0.23
C GLU A 85 -0.53 1.86 -1.24
N ILE A 86 0.69 2.05 -0.75
CA ILE A 86 1.87 2.40 -1.54
C ILE A 86 3.04 1.50 -1.12
N LEU A 87 3.67 0.84 -2.07
CA LEU A 87 4.93 0.15 -1.88
C LEU A 87 6.10 1.04 -2.34
N ILE A 88 7.12 1.22 -1.50
CA ILE A 88 8.34 1.93 -1.85
C ILE A 88 9.49 0.92 -1.94
N ALA A 89 9.96 0.65 -3.14
CA ALA A 89 11.10 -0.20 -3.41
C ALA A 89 12.40 0.61 -3.56
N GLY A 90 13.51 0.09 -3.04
CA GLY A 90 14.79 0.77 -3.18
C GLY A 90 15.90 0.08 -2.38
N LEU A 91 17.16 0.36 -2.69
CA LEU A 91 18.32 -0.17 -1.98
C LEU A 91 18.25 0.08 -0.47
N PRO A 92 18.92 -0.76 0.36
CA PRO A 92 19.12 -0.43 1.76
C PRO A 92 19.68 1.00 1.90
N LEU A 93 19.18 1.74 2.90
CA LEU A 93 19.58 3.12 3.19
C LEU A 93 19.24 4.17 2.09
N SER A 94 18.47 3.83 1.06
CA SER A 94 18.04 4.77 0.00
C SER A 94 17.04 5.84 0.46
N GLY A 95 16.69 5.89 1.74
CA GLY A 95 15.79 6.92 2.27
C GLY A 95 14.30 6.58 2.24
N LYS A 96 13.90 5.32 1.98
CA LYS A 96 12.49 4.89 1.93
C LYS A 96 11.66 5.34 3.12
N LYS A 97 12.14 5.12 4.35
CA LYS A 97 11.45 5.57 5.57
C LYS A 97 11.38 7.10 5.67
N THR A 98 12.44 7.79 5.23
CA THR A 98 12.48 9.25 5.20
C THR A 98 11.48 9.79 4.19
N LEU A 99 11.35 9.14 3.04
CA LEU A 99 10.35 9.48 2.03
C LEU A 99 8.92 9.26 2.57
N ALA A 100 8.64 8.12 3.22
CA ALA A 100 7.35 7.86 3.86
C ALA A 100 7.01 8.97 4.88
N ARG A 101 7.96 9.36 5.75
CA ARG A 101 7.78 10.48 6.69
C ARG A 101 7.54 11.81 5.98
N ARG A 102 8.19 12.03 4.84
CA ARG A 102 7.97 13.23 4.01
C ARG A 102 6.56 13.26 3.44
N ILE A 103 6.10 12.14 2.89
CA ILE A 103 4.72 11.99 2.40
C ILE A 103 3.73 12.26 3.54
N ALA A 104 3.96 11.67 4.73
CA ALA A 104 3.10 11.91 5.89
C ALA A 104 3.01 13.39 6.27
N LYS A 105 4.16 14.08 6.34
CA LYS A 105 4.22 15.49 6.69
C LYS A 105 3.51 16.37 5.66
N ASP A 106 3.83 16.17 4.39
CA ASP A 106 3.29 16.99 3.31
C ASP A 106 1.80 16.69 3.06
N ALA A 107 1.34 15.45 3.29
CA ALA A 107 -0.08 15.08 3.23
C ALA A 107 -0.86 15.42 4.52
N LYS A 108 -0.20 16.02 5.52
CA LYS A 108 -0.80 16.48 6.77
C LYS A 108 -1.45 15.34 7.57
N PHE A 109 -0.73 14.24 7.74
CA PHE A 109 -1.09 13.21 8.70
C PHE A 109 -0.78 13.69 10.12
N ASP A 110 -1.53 13.18 11.11
CA ASP A 110 -1.31 13.50 12.51
C ASP A 110 -0.22 12.61 13.12
N ARG A 111 -0.19 11.33 12.70
CA ARG A 111 0.73 10.33 13.26
C ARG A 111 1.14 9.29 12.23
N ILE A 112 2.29 8.66 12.50
CA ILE A 112 2.76 7.45 11.81
C ILE A 112 2.80 6.32 12.83
N ILE A 113 2.22 5.17 12.50
CA ILE A 113 2.36 3.93 13.25
C ILE A 113 3.33 3.04 12.45
N ILE A 114 4.47 2.74 13.02
CA ILE A 114 5.53 1.93 12.40
C ILE A 114 5.46 0.53 12.99
N VAL A 115 5.32 -0.48 12.14
CA VAL A 115 5.41 -1.90 12.53
C VAL A 115 6.81 -2.40 12.20
N HIS A 116 7.74 -2.32 13.16
CA HIS A 116 9.16 -2.64 12.93
C HIS A 116 9.41 -4.09 12.48
N ASN A 117 8.59 -5.01 12.95
CA ASN A 117 8.64 -6.41 12.54
C ASN A 117 7.32 -6.81 11.86
N PRO A 118 7.24 -6.77 10.52
CA PRO A 118 6.03 -7.13 9.80
C PRO A 118 5.65 -8.64 9.90
N ARG A 119 6.58 -9.50 10.35
CA ARG A 119 6.28 -10.91 10.65
C ARG A 119 5.49 -11.11 11.95
N ASN A 120 5.36 -10.07 12.77
CA ASN A 120 4.59 -10.14 14.00
C ASN A 120 3.11 -9.85 13.72
N THR A 121 2.30 -10.89 13.52
CA THR A 121 0.86 -10.81 13.23
C THR A 121 0.07 -10.10 14.34
N ASP A 122 0.44 -10.29 15.61
CA ASP A 122 -0.18 -9.58 16.74
C ASP A 122 0.09 -8.06 16.66
N ALA A 123 1.28 -7.64 16.19
CA ALA A 123 1.59 -6.22 15.99
C ALA A 123 0.83 -5.63 14.80
N LEU A 124 0.67 -6.37 13.70
CA LEU A 124 -0.16 -5.96 12.56
C LEU A 124 -1.63 -5.80 12.97
N ALA A 125 -2.19 -6.78 13.68
CA ALA A 125 -3.56 -6.72 14.20
C ALA A 125 -3.76 -5.54 15.16
N HIS A 126 -2.75 -5.24 16.01
CA HIS A 126 -2.80 -4.09 16.90
C HIS A 126 -2.72 -2.75 16.16
N ALA A 127 -1.84 -2.64 15.16
CA ALA A 127 -1.73 -1.46 14.30
C ALA A 127 -3.04 -1.19 13.56
N ARG A 128 -3.67 -2.24 12.99
CA ARG A 128 -5.01 -2.19 12.39
C ARG A 128 -6.06 -1.66 13.37
N ALA A 129 -6.09 -2.17 14.59
CA ALA A 129 -7.03 -1.72 15.62
C ALA A 129 -6.80 -0.26 16.02
N LEU A 130 -5.55 0.20 16.10
CA LEU A 130 -5.21 1.60 16.39
C LEU A 130 -5.63 2.53 15.25
N ALA A 131 -5.43 2.14 13.99
CA ALA A 131 -5.85 2.92 12.84
C ALA A 131 -7.38 3.11 12.81
N ARG A 132 -8.15 2.06 13.10
CA ARG A 132 -9.63 2.10 13.10
C ARG A 132 -10.24 2.88 14.25
N ARG A 133 -9.60 2.90 15.42
CA ARG A 133 -10.15 3.53 16.64
C ARG A 133 -10.05 5.04 16.67
N GLY A 134 -9.27 5.67 15.82
CA GLY A 134 -8.97 7.09 15.89
C GLY A 134 -9.65 7.92 14.81
N ARG A 135 -9.97 9.18 15.14
CA ARG A 135 -10.29 10.20 14.13
C ARG A 135 -9.04 10.89 13.56
N LYS A 136 -7.86 10.51 14.06
CA LYS A 136 -6.58 11.07 13.63
C LYS A 136 -6.21 10.53 12.26
N LYS A 137 -5.76 11.41 11.39
CA LYS A 137 -5.21 11.03 10.09
C LYS A 137 -3.92 10.24 10.32
N THR A 138 -3.94 8.96 9.98
CA THR A 138 -2.91 7.99 10.39
C THR A 138 -2.23 7.38 9.17
N MET A 139 -0.89 7.38 9.14
CA MET A 139 -0.11 6.57 8.22
C MET A 139 0.35 5.30 8.93
N LEU A 140 0.16 4.15 8.30
CA LEU A 140 0.77 2.88 8.69
C LEU A 140 2.02 2.67 7.87
N LEU A 141 3.16 2.42 8.50
CA LEU A 141 4.42 2.15 7.83
C LEU A 141 4.86 0.72 8.16
N LEU A 142 4.98 -0.11 7.12
CA LEU A 142 5.43 -1.50 7.16
C LEU A 142 6.82 -1.61 6.54
N PRO A 143 7.91 -1.45 7.31
CA PRO A 143 9.25 -1.49 6.78
C PRO A 143 9.73 -2.92 6.54
N ARG A 144 10.57 -3.10 5.52
CA ARG A 144 11.27 -4.36 5.28
C ARG A 144 10.36 -5.54 4.94
N LEU A 145 9.40 -5.34 4.05
CA LEU A 145 8.57 -6.43 3.53
C LEU A 145 9.39 -7.50 2.79
N ASP A 146 10.60 -7.16 2.33
CA ASP A 146 11.58 -8.09 1.79
C ASP A 146 12.04 -9.20 2.76
N LEU A 147 11.69 -9.12 4.03
CA LEU A 147 11.97 -10.18 5.02
C LEU A 147 10.87 -11.25 5.09
N ILE A 148 9.74 -11.03 4.45
CA ILE A 148 8.63 -11.98 4.41
C ILE A 148 8.90 -12.97 3.29
N ASP A 149 8.91 -14.26 3.63
CA ASP A 149 8.95 -15.33 2.65
C ASP A 149 7.51 -15.72 2.27
N GLU A 150 7.11 -15.44 1.04
CA GLU A 150 5.75 -15.68 0.56
C GLU A 150 5.29 -17.14 0.68
N ARG A 151 6.25 -18.10 0.71
CA ARG A 151 5.96 -19.52 0.84
C ARG A 151 5.83 -20.00 2.28
N GLU A 152 6.50 -19.32 3.21
CA GLU A 152 6.57 -19.74 4.60
C GLU A 152 5.69 -18.87 5.51
N ASP A 153 5.46 -17.62 5.12
CA ASP A 153 4.79 -16.59 5.93
C ASP A 153 3.34 -16.28 5.44
N GLU A 154 2.58 -17.27 4.96
CA GLU A 154 1.20 -17.11 4.44
C GLU A 154 0.27 -16.41 5.45
N GLU A 155 0.40 -16.73 6.75
CA GLU A 155 -0.37 -16.09 7.82
C GLU A 155 -0.05 -14.59 7.91
N VAL A 156 1.21 -14.21 7.70
CA VAL A 156 1.66 -12.81 7.73
C VAL A 156 1.07 -12.05 6.53
N LEU A 157 1.11 -12.65 5.35
CA LEU A 157 0.53 -12.06 4.14
C LEU A 157 -0.97 -11.84 4.29
N THR A 158 -1.68 -12.85 4.83
CA THR A 158 -3.12 -12.75 5.13
C THR A 158 -3.41 -11.60 6.11
N GLU A 159 -2.57 -11.40 7.13
CA GLU A 159 -2.79 -10.32 8.11
C GLU A 159 -2.45 -8.94 7.53
N ILE A 160 -1.46 -8.85 6.61
CA ILE A 160 -1.17 -7.60 5.87
C ILE A 160 -2.32 -7.26 4.93
N ASP A 161 -2.85 -8.22 4.20
CA ASP A 161 -4.01 -8.03 3.33
C ASP A 161 -5.23 -7.56 4.13
N ALA A 162 -5.54 -8.24 5.23
CA ALA A 162 -6.61 -7.84 6.15
C ALA A 162 -6.40 -6.44 6.77
N LEU A 163 -5.13 -6.02 6.96
CA LEU A 163 -4.82 -4.67 7.42
C LEU A 163 -5.09 -3.65 6.30
N ILE A 164 -4.64 -3.94 5.07
CA ILE A 164 -4.87 -3.09 3.90
C ILE A 164 -6.37 -2.96 3.63
N GLU A 165 -7.09 -4.07 3.53
CA GLU A 165 -8.54 -4.09 3.31
C GLU A 165 -9.28 -3.26 4.36
N ALA A 166 -8.97 -3.50 5.64
CA ALA A 166 -9.61 -2.79 6.75
C ALA A 166 -9.33 -1.29 6.79
N THR A 167 -8.25 -0.83 6.14
CA THR A 167 -7.84 0.58 6.10
C THR A 167 -8.19 1.28 4.79
N SER A 168 -8.39 0.53 3.70
CA SER A 168 -8.78 1.07 2.40
C SER A 168 -10.13 1.81 2.43
N GLU A 169 -11.04 1.38 3.29
CA GLU A 169 -12.33 2.04 3.52
C GLU A 169 -12.20 3.36 4.31
N LEU A 170 -11.07 3.57 4.98
CA LEU A 170 -10.83 4.72 5.86
C LEU A 170 -10.13 5.85 5.10
N SER A 171 -10.87 6.88 4.73
CA SER A 171 -10.35 8.06 4.02
C SER A 171 -9.24 8.84 4.78
N HIS A 172 -9.03 8.52 6.04
CA HIS A 172 -8.03 9.15 6.90
C HIS A 172 -6.80 8.25 7.16
N THR A 173 -6.68 7.12 6.45
CA THR A 173 -5.59 6.17 6.64
C THR A 173 -4.85 5.95 5.32
N LEU A 174 -3.52 5.82 5.38
CA LEU A 174 -2.61 5.48 4.29
C LEU A 174 -1.70 4.35 4.76
N VAL A 175 -1.52 3.32 3.95
CA VAL A 175 -0.56 2.24 4.22
C VAL A 175 0.64 2.41 3.30
N ILE A 176 1.85 2.43 3.87
CA ILE A 176 3.10 2.42 3.11
C ILE A 176 3.91 1.19 3.49
N GLY A 177 4.14 0.31 2.51
CA GLY A 177 5.13 -0.75 2.58
C GLY A 177 6.50 -0.27 2.11
N THR A 178 7.61 -0.83 2.65
CA THR A 178 8.93 -0.64 2.05
C THR A 178 9.64 -1.96 1.84
N THR A 179 10.31 -2.10 0.70
CA THR A 179 11.10 -3.28 0.34
C THR A 179 12.50 -2.88 -0.15
N ASN A 180 13.49 -3.76 0.00
CA ASN A 180 14.85 -3.53 -0.51
C ASN A 180 15.01 -3.96 -1.97
N HIS A 181 14.17 -4.83 -2.45
CA HIS A 181 14.06 -5.24 -3.85
C HIS A 181 12.59 -5.36 -4.22
N LEU A 182 12.29 -5.29 -5.49
CA LEU A 182 10.96 -5.51 -6.02
C LEU A 182 10.97 -6.83 -6.75
N ASP A 183 10.13 -7.75 -6.30
CA ASP A 183 9.85 -9.01 -6.98
C ASP A 183 8.52 -8.79 -7.72
N ALA A 184 8.63 -8.33 -8.96
CA ALA A 184 7.48 -7.91 -9.74
C ALA A 184 6.50 -9.06 -9.95
N GLY A 185 5.24 -8.84 -9.56
CA GLY A 185 4.18 -9.86 -9.61
C GLY A 185 4.20 -10.82 -8.41
N SER A 186 5.00 -10.55 -7.37
CA SER A 186 4.91 -11.23 -6.10
C SER A 186 3.60 -10.91 -5.38
N GLU A 187 3.23 -11.73 -4.39
CA GLU A 187 2.03 -11.47 -3.58
C GLU A 187 2.13 -10.12 -2.88
N ILE A 188 3.32 -9.75 -2.37
CA ILE A 188 3.56 -8.45 -1.73
C ILE A 188 3.35 -7.29 -2.72
N ASP A 189 3.88 -7.39 -3.95
CA ASP A 189 3.68 -6.35 -4.97
C ASP A 189 2.20 -6.19 -5.32
N ASN A 190 1.47 -7.29 -5.39
CA ASN A 190 0.04 -7.32 -5.71
C ASN A 190 -0.86 -6.76 -4.60
N LEU A 191 -0.41 -6.76 -3.33
CA LEU A 191 -1.14 -6.17 -2.20
C LEU A 191 -1.16 -4.63 -2.26
N PHE A 192 -0.23 -4.01 -3.00
CA PHE A 192 -0.11 -2.56 -3.06
C PHE A 192 -0.53 -2.02 -4.43
N GLY A 193 -1.53 -1.15 -4.45
CA GLY A 193 -2.06 -0.56 -5.69
C GLY A 193 -1.11 0.40 -6.39
N ILE A 194 -0.06 0.88 -5.71
CA ILE A 194 0.99 1.73 -6.29
C ILE A 194 2.35 1.28 -5.80
N THR A 195 3.29 1.12 -6.74
CA THR A 195 4.69 0.87 -6.43
C THR A 195 5.56 2.02 -6.90
N LEU A 196 6.26 2.67 -5.95
CA LEU A 196 7.26 3.70 -6.21
C LEU A 196 8.66 3.10 -6.14
N ILE A 197 9.39 3.16 -7.24
CA ILE A 197 10.74 2.60 -7.36
C ILE A 197 11.78 3.71 -7.21
N LEU A 198 12.59 3.63 -6.14
CA LEU A 198 13.70 4.57 -5.96
C LEU A 198 14.88 4.21 -6.87
N PRO A 199 15.71 5.19 -7.30
CA PRO A 199 16.87 4.93 -8.15
C PRO A 199 17.79 3.84 -7.58
N GLY A 200 18.22 2.91 -8.45
CA GLY A 200 19.10 1.81 -8.10
C GLY A 200 18.43 0.64 -7.37
N ALA A 201 17.09 0.61 -7.25
CA ALA A 201 16.41 -0.56 -6.72
C ALA A 201 16.68 -1.79 -7.60
N PRO A 202 17.09 -2.93 -7.01
CA PRO A 202 17.15 -4.17 -7.76
C PRO A 202 15.73 -4.65 -8.07
N ILE A 203 15.45 -4.88 -9.34
CA ILE A 203 14.18 -5.43 -9.81
C ILE A 203 14.47 -6.85 -10.28
N VAL A 204 13.78 -7.82 -9.70
CA VAL A 204 13.82 -9.20 -10.13
C VAL A 204 12.90 -9.33 -11.35
N PRO A 205 13.43 -9.67 -12.52
CA PRO A 205 12.60 -9.73 -13.72
C PRO A 205 11.59 -10.89 -13.62
N VAL A 206 10.35 -10.60 -13.97
CA VAL A 206 9.36 -11.66 -14.24
C VAL A 206 9.84 -12.43 -15.47
N PRO A 207 9.81 -13.78 -15.48
CA PRO A 207 10.18 -14.55 -16.66
C PRO A 207 9.29 -14.11 -17.84
N PRO A 208 9.88 -13.88 -19.04
CA PRO A 208 9.14 -13.36 -20.17
C PRO A 208 8.02 -14.32 -20.58
N VAL A 209 6.79 -13.86 -20.50
CA VAL A 209 5.63 -14.57 -21.07
C VAL A 209 5.70 -14.41 -22.60
N PRO A 210 5.68 -15.49 -23.37
CA PRO A 210 5.72 -15.38 -24.83
C PRO A 210 4.49 -14.62 -25.34
N LEU A 211 4.72 -13.50 -26.00
CA LEU A 211 3.69 -12.69 -26.65
C LEU A 211 3.21 -13.38 -27.93
N LEU A 212 2.01 -13.93 -27.89
CA LEU A 212 1.32 -14.46 -29.07
C LEU A 212 0.65 -13.31 -29.84
N ALA A 213 0.59 -13.44 -31.18
CA ALA A 213 -0.09 -12.45 -32.06
C ALA A 213 -1.57 -12.18 -31.67
N GLU A 214 -2.21 -13.12 -30.95
CA GLU A 214 -3.55 -12.97 -30.39
C GLU A 214 -3.63 -11.92 -29.27
N VAL A 215 -2.53 -11.67 -28.56
CA VAL A 215 -2.50 -10.66 -27.49
C VAL A 215 -2.75 -9.26 -28.03
N HIS A 216 -2.25 -8.94 -29.23
CA HIS A 216 -2.53 -7.65 -29.87
C HIS A 216 -4.03 -7.39 -30.15
N ARG A 217 -4.77 -8.44 -30.47
CA ARG A 217 -6.23 -8.32 -30.68
C ARG A 217 -6.95 -8.13 -29.35
N MET A 218 -6.50 -8.80 -28.31
CA MET A 218 -7.03 -8.64 -26.95
C MET A 218 -6.70 -7.26 -26.38
N LEU A 219 -5.49 -6.74 -26.60
CA LEU A 219 -5.08 -5.41 -26.14
C LEU A 219 -6.00 -4.31 -26.69
N GLY A 220 -6.46 -4.43 -27.94
CA GLY A 220 -7.43 -3.50 -28.53
C GLY A 220 -8.74 -3.44 -27.73
N GLY A 221 -9.34 -4.59 -27.45
CA GLY A 221 -10.57 -4.67 -26.66
C GLY A 221 -10.40 -4.18 -25.21
N VAL A 222 -9.25 -4.45 -24.60
CA VAL A 222 -8.93 -3.95 -23.25
C VAL A 222 -8.78 -2.43 -23.26
N ALA A 223 -8.07 -1.85 -24.23
CA ALA A 223 -7.93 -0.41 -24.35
C ALA A 223 -9.26 0.30 -24.57
N GLU A 224 -10.11 -0.23 -25.43
CA GLU A 224 -11.47 0.28 -25.64
C GLU A 224 -12.28 0.24 -24.34
N PHE A 225 -12.23 -0.86 -23.60
CA PHE A 225 -12.95 -1.01 -22.34
C PHE A 225 -12.57 0.06 -21.31
N TYR A 226 -11.25 0.25 -21.06
CA TYR A 226 -10.79 1.22 -20.06
C TYR A 226 -11.03 2.67 -20.51
N VAL A 227 -10.82 2.99 -21.77
CA VAL A 227 -11.09 4.33 -22.32
C VAL A 227 -12.58 4.66 -22.28
N ASP A 228 -13.44 3.74 -22.65
CA ASP A 228 -14.89 3.94 -22.59
C ASP A 228 -15.39 4.07 -21.15
N ARG A 229 -14.84 3.30 -20.22
CA ARG A 229 -15.12 3.43 -18.79
C ARG A 229 -14.71 4.80 -18.26
N MET A 230 -13.55 5.29 -18.64
CA MET A 230 -13.04 6.62 -18.31
C MET A 230 -13.96 7.74 -18.84
N LEU A 231 -14.35 7.66 -20.12
CA LEU A 231 -15.26 8.64 -20.72
C LEU A 231 -16.65 8.62 -20.06
N LYS A 232 -17.18 7.44 -19.74
CA LYS A 232 -18.44 7.27 -18.99
C LYS A 232 -18.39 7.85 -17.59
N ALA A 233 -17.22 7.84 -16.96
CA ALA A 233 -16.97 8.46 -15.64
C ALA A 233 -16.83 10.01 -15.71
N GLY A 234 -17.10 10.61 -16.88
CA GLY A 234 -17.13 12.08 -17.04
C GLY A 234 -15.79 12.73 -17.37
N TYR A 235 -14.77 11.94 -17.73
CA TYR A 235 -13.52 12.50 -18.23
C TYR A 235 -13.69 12.87 -19.71
N GLY A 236 -13.16 14.05 -20.10
CA GLY A 236 -13.10 14.51 -21.48
C GLY A 236 -11.73 14.31 -22.10
N LEU A 237 -11.66 14.28 -23.42
CA LEU A 237 -10.41 14.31 -24.18
C LEU A 237 -10.27 15.67 -24.86
N ALA A 238 -9.09 16.27 -24.76
CA ALA A 238 -8.71 17.49 -25.49
C ALA A 238 -7.55 17.19 -26.42
N ASP A 239 -7.59 17.76 -27.61
CA ASP A 239 -6.55 17.69 -28.64
C ASP A 239 -6.27 16.27 -29.18
N ILE A 240 -7.11 15.28 -28.84
CA ILE A 240 -7.02 13.92 -29.35
C ILE A 240 -8.41 13.28 -29.43
N SER A 241 -8.67 12.54 -30.50
CA SER A 241 -9.88 11.73 -30.62
C SER A 241 -9.78 10.46 -29.76
N ARG A 242 -10.93 9.83 -29.41
CA ARG A 242 -10.97 8.56 -28.71
C ARG A 242 -10.08 7.50 -29.37
N ASP A 243 -10.24 7.33 -30.68
CA ASP A 243 -9.49 6.33 -31.44
C ASP A 243 -7.99 6.66 -31.52
N GLY A 244 -7.66 7.94 -31.62
CA GLY A 244 -6.28 8.41 -31.54
C GLY A 244 -5.62 8.16 -30.18
N PHE A 245 -6.40 8.31 -29.11
CA PHE A 245 -5.96 8.00 -27.73
C PHE A 245 -5.67 6.50 -27.58
N ILE A 246 -6.62 5.64 -28.01
CA ILE A 246 -6.46 4.18 -28.02
C ILE A 246 -5.26 3.77 -28.86
N ALA A 247 -5.12 4.29 -30.08
CA ALA A 247 -4.03 3.94 -30.97
C ALA A 247 -2.64 4.27 -30.36
N ARG A 248 -2.50 5.41 -29.68
CA ARG A 248 -1.24 5.79 -29.01
C ARG A 248 -0.90 4.86 -27.84
N ILE A 249 -1.89 4.45 -27.04
CA ILE A 249 -1.69 3.44 -25.99
C ILE A 249 -1.19 2.16 -26.64
N LEU A 250 -1.90 1.63 -27.61
CA LEU A 250 -1.59 0.34 -28.24
C LEU A 250 -0.22 0.28 -28.91
N MET A 251 0.27 1.41 -29.45
CA MET A 251 1.63 1.49 -30.01
C MET A 251 2.74 1.46 -28.93
N SER A 252 2.39 1.67 -27.66
CA SER A 252 3.36 1.86 -26.59
C SER A 252 3.38 0.73 -25.56
N VAL A 253 2.34 -0.10 -25.52
CA VAL A 253 2.16 -1.15 -24.49
C VAL A 253 2.50 -2.53 -25.00
N SER A 254 2.93 -3.40 -24.09
CA SER A 254 3.23 -4.79 -24.35
C SER A 254 2.31 -5.77 -23.60
N ASN A 255 1.52 -5.28 -22.64
CA ASN A 255 0.61 -6.11 -21.85
C ASN A 255 -0.65 -5.34 -21.43
N PRO A 256 -1.76 -6.03 -21.04
CA PRO A 256 -3.02 -5.39 -20.64
C PRO A 256 -2.92 -4.50 -19.41
N ALA A 257 -2.08 -4.84 -18.42
CA ALA A 257 -1.93 -4.07 -17.18
C ALA A 257 -1.38 -2.66 -17.48
N GLN A 258 -0.45 -2.53 -18.41
CA GLN A 258 0.07 -1.23 -18.83
C GLN A 258 -1.03 -0.29 -19.36
N ILE A 259 -2.08 -0.83 -19.99
CA ILE A 259 -3.20 -0.03 -20.52
C ILE A 259 -3.98 0.60 -19.35
N GLU A 260 -4.29 -0.21 -18.34
CA GLU A 260 -4.98 0.27 -17.14
C GLU A 260 -4.16 1.33 -16.43
N ASP A 261 -2.87 1.09 -16.19
CA ASP A 261 -1.96 2.02 -15.54
C ASP A 261 -1.88 3.36 -16.27
N ILE A 262 -1.77 3.36 -17.60
CA ILE A 262 -1.74 4.58 -18.42
C ILE A 262 -3.05 5.36 -18.26
N VAL A 263 -4.19 4.69 -18.35
CA VAL A 263 -5.51 5.33 -18.22
C VAL A 263 -5.67 5.92 -16.82
N VAL A 264 -5.30 5.17 -15.78
CA VAL A 264 -5.35 5.62 -14.39
C VAL A 264 -4.43 6.82 -14.13
N LEU A 265 -3.21 6.82 -14.67
CA LEU A 265 -2.31 7.97 -14.56
C LEU A 265 -2.88 9.21 -15.25
N CYS A 266 -3.48 9.07 -16.43
CA CYS A 266 -4.16 10.18 -17.11
C CYS A 266 -5.32 10.74 -16.26
N GLN A 267 -6.14 9.89 -15.67
CA GLN A 267 -7.24 10.30 -14.80
C GLN A 267 -6.71 11.00 -13.54
N THR A 268 -5.66 10.45 -12.92
CA THR A 268 -5.00 11.05 -11.75
C THR A 268 -4.49 12.46 -12.06
N ALA A 269 -3.84 12.65 -13.19
CA ALA A 269 -3.36 13.96 -13.64
C ALA A 269 -4.52 14.96 -13.89
N ALA A 270 -5.63 14.49 -14.46
CA ALA A 270 -6.82 15.30 -14.68
C ALA A 270 -7.46 15.75 -13.37
N ILE A 271 -7.62 14.85 -12.38
CA ILE A 271 -8.11 15.18 -11.04
C ILE A 271 -7.19 16.22 -10.37
N TYR A 272 -5.88 16.00 -10.45
CA TYR A 272 -4.91 16.93 -9.87
C TYR A 272 -5.06 18.34 -10.44
N ARG A 273 -5.16 18.47 -11.78
CA ARG A 273 -5.33 19.78 -12.46
C ARG A 273 -6.66 20.44 -12.11
N GLU A 274 -7.76 19.70 -12.07
CA GLU A 274 -9.07 20.21 -11.65
C GLU A 274 -8.99 20.79 -10.22
N ARG A 275 -8.40 20.04 -9.30
CA ARG A 275 -8.26 20.47 -7.91
C ARG A 275 -7.35 21.66 -7.71
N LYS A 276 -6.32 21.81 -8.51
CA LYS A 276 -5.45 23.00 -8.54
C LYS A 276 -6.06 24.18 -9.28
N LYS A 277 -7.32 24.07 -9.72
CA LYS A 277 -8.04 25.10 -10.50
C LYS A 277 -7.32 25.47 -11.82
N GLN A 278 -6.47 24.57 -12.32
CA GLN A 278 -5.79 24.70 -13.60
C GLN A 278 -6.67 24.29 -14.79
N ALA A 279 -7.75 23.54 -14.50
CA ALA A 279 -8.78 23.17 -15.46
C ALA A 279 -10.15 23.28 -14.79
N LYS A 280 -11.21 23.54 -15.59
CA LYS A 280 -12.59 23.60 -15.10
C LYS A 280 -13.25 22.22 -15.03
N ASN A 281 -12.77 21.27 -15.82
CA ASN A 281 -13.29 19.92 -15.94
C ASN A 281 -12.14 18.91 -15.93
N ARG A 282 -12.44 17.64 -15.69
CA ARG A 282 -11.51 16.51 -15.76
C ARG A 282 -11.20 16.18 -17.22
N VAL A 283 -10.33 17.00 -17.83
CA VAL A 283 -9.95 16.88 -19.25
C VAL A 283 -8.53 16.36 -19.35
N ILE A 284 -8.37 15.30 -20.15
CA ILE A 284 -7.09 14.68 -20.48
C ILE A 284 -6.63 15.18 -21.83
N ASN A 285 -5.43 15.68 -21.92
CA ASN A 285 -4.80 16.13 -23.16
C ASN A 285 -3.67 15.18 -23.60
N VAL A 286 -3.15 15.41 -24.80
CA VAL A 286 -2.06 14.60 -25.37
C VAL A 286 -0.81 14.60 -24.48
N GLU A 287 -0.47 15.71 -23.87
CA GLU A 287 0.70 15.83 -22.99
C GLU A 287 0.61 14.89 -21.79
N MET A 288 -0.57 14.83 -21.14
CA MET A 288 -0.82 13.90 -20.03
C MET A 288 -0.68 12.45 -20.45
N LEU A 289 -1.20 12.10 -21.65
CA LEU A 289 -1.07 10.76 -22.20
C LEU A 289 0.40 10.40 -22.47
N GLU A 290 1.16 11.29 -23.05
CA GLU A 290 2.60 11.08 -23.33
C GLU A 290 3.41 10.90 -22.03
N ILE A 291 3.10 11.67 -21.00
CA ILE A 291 3.73 11.54 -19.68
C ILE A 291 3.37 10.18 -19.06
N ALA A 292 2.09 9.79 -19.09
CA ALA A 292 1.63 8.53 -18.56
C ALA A 292 2.29 7.33 -19.28
N ILE A 293 2.33 7.36 -20.61
CA ILE A 293 3.00 6.33 -21.42
C ILE A 293 4.49 6.23 -21.04
N ARG A 294 5.22 7.34 -20.98
CA ARG A 294 6.62 7.31 -20.58
C ARG A 294 6.83 6.71 -19.20
N ARG A 295 6.02 7.07 -18.22
CA ARG A 295 6.12 6.55 -16.86
C ARG A 295 5.95 5.03 -16.85
N VAL A 296 4.91 4.52 -17.48
CA VAL A 296 4.60 3.09 -17.50
C VAL A 296 5.67 2.31 -18.28
N VAL A 297 6.05 2.78 -19.47
CA VAL A 297 7.01 2.08 -20.33
C VAL A 297 8.42 2.08 -19.70
N VAL A 298 8.89 3.20 -19.17
CA VAL A 298 10.21 3.29 -18.51
C VAL A 298 10.24 2.40 -17.25
N THR A 299 9.16 2.41 -16.48
CA THR A 299 9.06 1.53 -15.29
C THR A 299 9.11 0.06 -15.70
N ASP A 300 8.44 -0.31 -16.79
CA ASP A 300 8.43 -1.69 -17.28
C ASP A 300 9.76 -2.09 -17.96
N GLU A 301 10.43 -1.18 -18.63
CA GLU A 301 11.80 -1.41 -19.13
C GLU A 301 12.81 -1.57 -18.00
N ALA A 302 12.70 -0.76 -16.95
CA ALA A 302 13.50 -0.89 -15.76
C ALA A 302 13.22 -2.21 -15.00
N ARG A 303 12.04 -2.80 -15.15
CA ARG A 303 11.67 -4.12 -14.61
C ARG A 303 12.24 -5.29 -15.45
N LYS A 304 12.70 -5.06 -16.68
CA LYS A 304 13.25 -6.09 -17.60
C LYS A 304 14.77 -6.20 -17.56
N HIS A 305 15.46 -5.28 -16.92
CA HIS A 305 16.92 -5.21 -16.75
C HIS A 305 17.33 -5.32 -15.28
#